data_a01594c2d9962dcccdbc21eec4df95e2
#
_entry.id   a01594c2d9962dcccdbc21eec4df95e2
#
_cell.length_a   1.000
_cell.length_b   1.000
_cell.length_c   1.000
_cell.angle_alpha   90.00
_cell.angle_beta   90.00
_cell.angle_gamma   90.00
#
_symmetry.space_group_name_H-M   'P 1'
#
loop_
_entity.id
_entity.type
_entity.pdbx_description
1 polymer ?
#
loop_
_entity_poly.entity_id
_entity_poly.type
_entity_poly.pdbx_seq_one_letter_code
_entity_poly.pdbx_strand_id
1 'polypeptide(L)'
;MTTLTATEIEAYLSRVWEQPVRVADLARIPGGASRETYRFNAHAGANIHRLILRREPAKGLIDTESATEFRAYQSAAGVVPVPRAVALEPDGAELGRPFFIMERIEGGEVASSFARDPFGAHGPALGEAFFGALGRLAAHDPTGTPLADHVPMPEPDQCWRIALDYWEGVIEEDALQPQPIARAAIRWLRANPPPPAQRVAIVHGDYRSGNVMHDGAGGMRAMFDWEMAHLGDPLEDLGWALDPIWDHFIPGAASGMLPRPDAIAIWERASGLTVDPAAMHWWSLFASVKGMAIWISAFREFVDGGRQDPVLAVSGWYTARRQEAIIAAQLGGSVFDPVPALPTSDLAQVLIGAGIAAAGAGEKVGASDAFAGSTLTVAALLALLGAQEAEKAAAWRRADIADMRRLLGDDAPVTNEGETLDALDGAWATLAEALIAHHDEVARTREDERPLLDFYRESAARRELAWPL
;
A
#
# COMPACT_ATOMS: atom_id res chain seq x y z
N MET A 1 19.46 -14.05 -12.29
CA MET A 1 18.63 -12.97 -12.90
C MET A 1 19.44 -12.36 -14.04
N THR A 2 18.97 -12.42 -15.28
CA THR A 2 19.63 -11.74 -16.41
C THR A 2 19.44 -10.23 -16.24
N THR A 3 20.52 -9.53 -16.02
CA THR A 3 20.53 -8.06 -15.92
C THR A 3 20.22 -7.49 -17.30
N LEU A 4 19.25 -6.60 -17.38
CA LEU A 4 18.88 -5.90 -18.61
C LEU A 4 20.07 -5.07 -19.13
N THR A 5 20.38 -5.18 -20.42
CA THR A 5 21.49 -4.49 -21.05
C THR A 5 21.03 -3.34 -21.95
N ALA A 6 21.91 -2.35 -22.13
CA ALA A 6 21.65 -1.23 -23.05
C ALA A 6 21.38 -1.72 -24.48
N THR A 7 22.15 -2.72 -24.95
CA THR A 7 22.04 -3.29 -26.30
C THR A 7 20.67 -3.92 -26.57
N GLU A 8 20.08 -4.60 -25.59
CA GLU A 8 18.75 -5.18 -25.75
C GLU A 8 17.68 -4.08 -25.91
N ILE A 9 17.76 -3.00 -25.13
CA ILE A 9 16.84 -1.85 -25.25
C ILE A 9 17.06 -1.11 -26.56
N GLU A 10 18.31 -0.94 -27.01
CA GLU A 10 18.65 -0.34 -28.31
C GLU A 10 18.01 -1.09 -29.48
N ALA A 11 18.12 -2.41 -29.48
CA ALA A 11 17.55 -3.26 -30.50
C ALA A 11 16.02 -3.12 -30.55
N TYR A 12 15.36 -3.17 -29.39
CA TYR A 12 13.91 -3.01 -29.26
C TYR A 12 13.46 -1.63 -29.77
N LEU A 13 14.03 -0.53 -29.23
CA LEU A 13 13.62 0.83 -29.60
C LEU A 13 13.95 1.17 -31.05
N SER A 14 15.08 0.66 -31.59
CA SER A 14 15.43 0.89 -32.99
C SER A 14 14.39 0.29 -33.94
N ARG A 15 13.84 -0.87 -33.59
CA ARG A 15 12.77 -1.51 -34.33
C ARG A 15 11.43 -0.77 -34.17
N VAL A 16 11.06 -0.39 -32.93
CA VAL A 16 9.77 0.29 -32.67
C VAL A 16 9.72 1.69 -33.29
N TRP A 17 10.85 2.42 -33.27
CA TRP A 17 10.92 3.78 -33.84
C TRP A 17 11.40 3.82 -35.28
N GLU A 18 11.67 2.67 -35.90
CA GLU A 18 12.12 2.53 -37.28
C GLU A 18 13.35 3.40 -37.62
N GLN A 19 14.21 3.63 -36.62
CA GLN A 19 15.47 4.38 -36.75
C GLN A 19 16.51 3.89 -35.73
N PRO A 20 17.81 4.10 -36.01
CA PRO A 20 18.85 3.73 -35.06
C PRO A 20 18.71 4.48 -33.73
N VAL A 21 18.72 3.72 -32.64
CA VAL A 21 18.67 4.26 -31.25
C VAL A 21 19.91 3.77 -30.50
N ARG A 22 20.55 4.69 -29.75
CA ARG A 22 21.61 4.36 -28.80
C ARG A 22 21.13 4.65 -27.40
N VAL A 23 21.36 3.73 -26.46
CA VAL A 23 21.01 3.85 -25.04
C VAL A 23 22.23 4.26 -24.21
N ALA A 24 22.08 5.28 -23.39
CA ALA A 24 23.10 5.74 -22.44
C ALA A 24 22.50 5.85 -21.04
N ASP A 25 23.36 5.87 -20.03
CA ASP A 25 23.02 6.12 -18.62
C ASP A 25 21.99 5.12 -18.06
N LEU A 26 22.00 3.86 -18.54
CA LEU A 26 21.13 2.81 -18.04
C LEU A 26 21.47 2.51 -16.59
N ALA A 27 20.49 2.70 -15.71
CA ALA A 27 20.63 2.39 -14.29
C ALA A 27 19.30 1.91 -13.71
N ARG A 28 19.38 0.92 -12.82
CA ARG A 28 18.22 0.48 -12.04
C ARG A 28 17.87 1.53 -10.99
N ILE A 29 16.60 1.84 -10.82
CA ILE A 29 16.10 2.76 -9.80
C ILE A 29 15.68 1.94 -8.57
N PRO A 30 16.07 2.35 -7.34
CA PRO A 30 15.55 1.75 -6.11
C PRO A 30 14.08 2.14 -5.92
N GLY A 31 13.32 1.25 -5.29
CA GLY A 31 11.90 1.47 -5.01
C GLY A 31 10.97 0.73 -5.99
N GLY A 32 9.75 0.47 -5.53
CA GLY A 32 8.78 -0.36 -6.22
C GLY A 32 8.93 -1.83 -5.87
N ALA A 33 8.05 -2.32 -4.99
CA ALA A 33 8.05 -3.74 -4.62
C ALA A 33 7.56 -4.64 -5.76
N SER A 34 6.85 -4.09 -6.74
CA SER A 34 6.11 -4.83 -7.75
C SER A 34 6.82 -4.95 -9.11
N ARG A 35 7.68 -3.98 -9.49
CA ARG A 35 8.30 -3.97 -10.83
C ARG A 35 9.79 -3.66 -10.80
N GLU A 36 10.54 -4.22 -11.76
CA GLU A 36 11.92 -3.81 -12.01
C GLU A 36 11.93 -2.52 -12.83
N THR A 37 12.43 -1.43 -12.24
CA THR A 37 12.41 -0.10 -12.86
C THR A 37 13.82 0.33 -13.25
N TYR A 38 13.99 0.76 -14.49
CA TYR A 38 15.25 1.25 -15.05
C TYR A 38 15.07 2.64 -15.66
N ARG A 39 16.03 3.53 -15.42
CA ARG A 39 16.14 4.81 -16.14
C ARG A 39 17.22 4.73 -17.22
N PHE A 40 17.02 5.45 -18.30
CA PHE A 40 18.02 5.56 -19.37
C PHE A 40 17.74 6.78 -20.27
N ASN A 41 18.72 7.12 -21.12
CA ASN A 41 18.58 8.10 -22.19
C ASN A 41 18.64 7.37 -23.54
N ALA A 42 17.62 7.57 -24.40
CA ALA A 42 17.58 7.04 -25.76
C ALA A 42 17.92 8.15 -26.76
N HIS A 43 19.01 8.00 -27.47
CA HIS A 43 19.46 8.92 -28.51
C HIS A 43 18.96 8.43 -29.87
N ALA A 44 18.10 9.21 -30.53
CA ALA A 44 17.51 8.93 -31.83
C ALA A 44 17.74 10.14 -32.76
N GLY A 45 18.70 10.04 -33.67
CA GLY A 45 19.17 11.19 -34.46
C GLY A 45 19.69 12.31 -33.55
N ALA A 46 19.15 13.52 -33.67
CA ALA A 46 19.50 14.68 -32.84
C ALA A 46 18.72 14.74 -31.50
N ASN A 47 17.73 13.86 -31.29
CA ASN A 47 16.86 13.90 -30.13
C ASN A 47 17.39 13.01 -29.02
N ILE A 48 17.23 13.47 -27.77
CA ILE A 48 17.48 12.69 -26.56
C ILE A 48 16.16 12.53 -25.82
N HIS A 49 15.72 11.29 -25.70
CA HIS A 49 14.52 10.93 -24.96
C HIS A 49 14.94 10.38 -23.58
N ARG A 50 14.49 11.01 -22.49
CA ARG A 50 14.72 10.56 -21.14
C ARG A 50 13.58 9.63 -20.75
N LEU A 51 13.89 8.37 -20.46
CA LEU A 51 12.91 7.31 -20.38
C LEU A 51 13.06 6.49 -19.09
N ILE A 52 11.94 5.87 -18.73
CA ILE A 52 11.82 4.83 -17.71
C ILE A 52 11.30 3.57 -18.39
N LEU A 53 11.90 2.43 -18.09
CA LEU A 53 11.40 1.11 -18.42
C LEU A 53 10.93 0.43 -17.13
N ARG A 54 9.69 -0.06 -17.12
CA ARG A 54 9.11 -0.88 -16.06
C ARG A 54 8.88 -2.29 -16.60
N ARG A 55 9.55 -3.28 -16.01
CA ARG A 55 9.49 -4.69 -16.41
C ARG A 55 8.87 -5.52 -15.29
N GLU A 56 8.01 -6.46 -15.63
CA GLU A 56 7.41 -7.36 -14.67
C GLU A 56 8.48 -8.19 -13.94
N PRO A 57 8.34 -8.44 -12.64
CA PRO A 57 9.22 -9.33 -11.91
C PRO A 57 8.99 -10.78 -12.35
N ALA A 58 9.87 -11.69 -11.95
CA ALA A 58 9.67 -13.12 -12.20
C ALA A 58 8.45 -13.69 -11.43
N LYS A 59 8.12 -13.08 -10.30
CA LYS A 59 6.91 -13.29 -9.48
C LYS A 59 6.46 -11.95 -8.96
N GLY A 60 5.19 -11.59 -9.14
CA GLY A 60 4.59 -10.35 -8.67
C GLY A 60 4.06 -10.47 -7.24
N LEU A 61 3.98 -9.35 -6.52
CA LEU A 61 3.31 -9.26 -5.21
C LEU A 61 1.79 -9.33 -5.36
N ILE A 62 1.28 -8.70 -6.40
CA ILE A 62 -0.13 -8.65 -6.78
C ILE A 62 -0.18 -9.01 -8.26
N ASP A 63 -1.23 -9.69 -8.67
CA ASP A 63 -1.43 -10.04 -10.08
C ASP A 63 -1.81 -8.77 -10.87
N THR A 64 -0.83 -8.17 -11.53
CA THR A 64 -0.98 -6.93 -12.30
C THR A 64 -0.27 -7.04 -13.64
N GLU A 65 -0.94 -6.59 -14.70
CA GLU A 65 -0.43 -6.63 -16.06
C GLU A 65 0.20 -5.30 -16.47
N SER A 66 1.37 -5.34 -17.12
CA SER A 66 2.00 -4.16 -17.72
C SER A 66 1.10 -3.46 -18.75
N ALA A 67 0.24 -4.20 -19.43
CA ALA A 67 -0.72 -3.67 -20.39
C ALA A 67 -1.80 -2.80 -19.72
N THR A 68 -2.33 -3.23 -18.57
CA THR A 68 -3.31 -2.45 -17.79
C THR A 68 -2.69 -1.14 -17.31
N GLU A 69 -1.50 -1.19 -16.71
CA GLU A 69 -0.79 0.00 -16.24
C GLU A 69 -0.49 0.98 -17.39
N PHE A 70 0.01 0.50 -18.53
CA PHE A 70 0.29 1.33 -19.71
C PHE A 70 -0.97 2.03 -20.24
N ARG A 71 -2.09 1.32 -20.31
CA ARG A 71 -3.37 1.86 -20.79
C ARG A 71 -3.98 2.84 -19.78
N ALA A 72 -3.76 2.63 -18.48
CA ALA A 72 -4.15 3.59 -17.45
C ALA A 72 -3.41 4.93 -17.61
N TYR A 73 -2.08 4.91 -17.84
CA TYR A 73 -1.33 6.12 -18.18
C TYR A 73 -1.88 6.84 -19.41
N GLN A 74 -2.21 6.09 -20.46
CA GLN A 74 -2.78 6.68 -21.67
C GLN A 74 -4.15 7.32 -21.41
N SER A 75 -4.99 6.67 -20.58
CA SER A 75 -6.34 7.12 -20.27
C SER A 75 -6.36 8.32 -19.31
N ALA A 76 -5.39 8.41 -18.41
CA ALA A 76 -5.25 9.53 -17.48
C ALA A 76 -4.55 10.75 -18.10
N ALA A 77 -3.90 10.59 -19.27
CA ALA A 77 -3.19 11.67 -19.93
C ALA A 77 -4.12 12.83 -20.30
N GLY A 78 -3.75 14.05 -19.94
CA GLY A 78 -4.57 15.25 -20.14
C GLY A 78 -5.64 15.48 -19.07
N VAL A 79 -5.92 14.50 -18.21
CA VAL A 79 -6.84 14.61 -17.07
C VAL A 79 -6.07 14.96 -15.81
N VAL A 80 -5.02 14.20 -15.54
CA VAL A 80 -4.09 14.42 -14.42
C VAL A 80 -2.66 14.40 -14.94
N PRO A 81 -1.70 15.02 -14.22
CA PRO A 81 -0.29 14.93 -14.59
C PRO A 81 0.20 13.49 -14.51
N VAL A 82 0.61 12.91 -15.64
CA VAL A 82 1.19 11.57 -15.72
C VAL A 82 2.33 11.55 -16.74
N PRO A 83 3.30 10.64 -16.62
CA PRO A 83 4.28 10.38 -17.65
C PRO A 83 3.60 9.96 -18.96
N ARG A 84 4.10 10.42 -20.09
CA ARG A 84 3.64 9.94 -21.38
C ARG A 84 4.05 8.48 -21.59
N ALA A 85 3.09 7.62 -21.86
CA ALA A 85 3.29 6.24 -22.28
C ALA A 85 3.94 6.21 -23.69
N VAL A 86 5.05 5.47 -23.85
CA VAL A 86 5.88 5.51 -25.07
C VAL A 86 5.80 4.22 -25.88
N ALA A 87 5.99 3.07 -25.23
CA ALA A 87 5.96 1.76 -25.88
C ALA A 87 5.54 0.68 -24.89
N LEU A 88 4.80 -0.31 -25.37
CA LEU A 88 4.37 -1.48 -24.61
C LEU A 88 4.84 -2.75 -25.32
N GLU A 89 5.34 -3.70 -24.54
CA GLU A 89 5.62 -5.08 -24.96
C GLU A 89 4.93 -6.02 -23.98
N PRO A 90 3.73 -6.56 -24.32
CA PRO A 90 2.90 -7.28 -23.38
C PRO A 90 3.26 -8.76 -23.20
N ASP A 91 3.97 -9.35 -24.17
CA ASP A 91 4.15 -10.80 -24.27
C ASP A 91 5.49 -11.32 -23.72
N GLY A 92 6.39 -10.41 -23.36
CA GLY A 92 7.73 -10.77 -22.85
C GLY A 92 8.69 -11.29 -23.92
N ALA A 93 8.33 -11.24 -25.20
CA ALA A 93 9.11 -11.80 -26.30
C ALA A 93 10.48 -11.13 -26.50
N GLU A 94 10.56 -9.82 -26.21
CA GLU A 94 11.74 -9.01 -26.51
C GLU A 94 12.79 -9.02 -25.39
N LEU A 95 12.36 -8.86 -24.13
CA LEU A 95 13.26 -8.77 -22.97
C LEU A 95 12.99 -9.90 -21.96
N GLY A 96 12.39 -11.01 -22.40
CA GLY A 96 12.12 -12.20 -21.61
C GLY A 96 10.95 -12.08 -20.63
N ARG A 97 10.39 -10.88 -20.46
CA ARG A 97 9.21 -10.59 -19.62
C ARG A 97 8.50 -9.35 -20.12
N PRO A 98 7.17 -9.23 -19.91
CA PRO A 98 6.41 -8.05 -20.27
C PRO A 98 7.01 -6.77 -19.68
N PHE A 99 6.96 -5.69 -20.42
CA PHE A 99 7.43 -4.37 -19.98
C PHE A 99 6.74 -3.25 -20.75
N PHE A 100 6.84 -2.06 -20.19
CA PHE A 100 6.54 -0.85 -20.95
C PHE A 100 7.59 0.24 -20.71
N ILE A 101 7.59 1.23 -21.60
CA ILE A 101 8.46 2.39 -21.54
C ILE A 101 7.61 3.65 -21.47
N MET A 102 7.99 4.54 -20.55
CA MET A 102 7.34 5.85 -20.38
C MET A 102 8.39 6.96 -20.30
N GLU A 103 7.93 8.20 -20.42
CA GLU A 103 8.75 9.38 -20.23
C GLU A 103 9.25 9.47 -18.78
N ARG A 104 10.50 9.89 -18.59
CA ARG A 104 11.04 10.22 -17.29
C ARG A 104 10.75 11.67 -16.95
N ILE A 105 9.94 11.89 -15.91
CA ILE A 105 9.69 13.22 -15.37
C ILE A 105 10.91 13.65 -14.54
N GLU A 106 11.37 14.88 -14.72
CA GLU A 106 12.52 15.46 -14.04
C GLU A 106 12.13 16.67 -13.19
N GLY A 107 13.02 17.04 -12.26
CA GLY A 107 12.87 18.25 -11.44
C GLY A 107 11.76 18.16 -10.40
N GLY A 108 11.59 17.00 -9.82
CA GLY A 108 10.67 16.75 -8.71
C GLY A 108 11.21 15.71 -7.75
N GLU A 109 10.52 15.55 -6.65
CA GLU A 109 10.79 14.58 -5.57
C GLU A 109 9.52 13.81 -5.23
N VAL A 110 9.72 12.59 -4.74
CA VAL A 110 8.65 11.71 -4.22
C VAL A 110 8.90 11.53 -2.73
N ALA A 111 7.89 11.77 -1.92
CA ALA A 111 8.00 11.61 -0.48
C ALA A 111 8.08 10.13 -0.11
N SER A 112 8.98 9.78 0.82
CA SER A 112 8.95 8.46 1.45
C SER A 112 7.64 8.31 2.23
N SER A 113 6.98 7.17 2.10
CA SER A 113 5.74 6.87 2.85
C SER A 113 5.91 6.93 4.36
N PHE A 114 7.13 6.83 4.86
CA PHE A 114 7.47 6.85 6.29
C PHE A 114 8.14 8.15 6.74
N ALA A 115 8.21 9.17 5.87
CA ALA A 115 8.72 10.48 6.27
C ALA A 115 7.72 11.19 7.18
N ARG A 116 8.22 11.84 8.23
CA ARG A 116 7.42 12.74 9.07
C ARG A 116 7.31 14.10 8.40
N ASP A 117 6.09 14.59 8.24
CA ASP A 117 5.80 15.92 7.66
C ASP A 117 6.67 16.25 6.42
N PRO A 118 6.61 15.41 5.35
CA PRO A 118 7.51 15.56 4.21
C PRO A 118 7.22 16.82 3.38
N PHE A 119 6.08 17.44 3.56
CA PHE A 119 5.61 18.57 2.73
C PHE A 119 5.69 19.91 3.46
N GLY A 120 5.76 19.93 4.78
CA GLY A 120 5.86 21.13 5.60
C GLY A 120 4.87 22.23 5.19
N ALA A 121 5.34 23.46 5.05
CA ALA A 121 4.51 24.60 4.66
C ALA A 121 3.88 24.49 3.25
N HIS A 122 4.37 23.59 2.40
CA HIS A 122 3.86 23.37 1.04
C HIS A 122 2.74 22.33 0.98
N GLY A 123 2.50 21.59 2.08
CA GLY A 123 1.46 20.56 2.18
C GLY A 123 0.09 21.03 1.71
N PRO A 124 -0.47 22.16 2.18
CA PRO A 124 -1.79 22.63 1.74
C PRO A 124 -1.91 22.90 0.24
N ALA A 125 -0.88 23.50 -0.38
CA ALA A 125 -0.89 23.78 -1.81
C ALA A 125 -0.78 22.48 -2.65
N LEU A 126 0.07 21.55 -2.21
CA LEU A 126 0.17 20.22 -2.83
C LEU A 126 -1.14 19.45 -2.65
N GLY A 127 -1.79 19.53 -1.50
CA GLY A 127 -3.07 18.89 -1.23
C GLY A 127 -4.19 19.40 -2.15
N GLU A 128 -4.26 20.73 -2.40
CA GLU A 128 -5.20 21.29 -3.39
C GLU A 128 -4.94 20.70 -4.79
N ALA A 129 -3.69 20.58 -5.21
CA ALA A 129 -3.33 19.99 -6.51
C ALA A 129 -3.64 18.49 -6.55
N PHE A 130 -3.33 17.75 -5.47
CA PHE A 130 -3.47 16.30 -5.34
C PHE A 130 -4.95 15.87 -5.31
N PHE A 131 -5.76 16.39 -4.39
CA PHE A 131 -7.19 16.06 -4.29
C PHE A 131 -8.00 16.67 -5.44
N GLY A 132 -7.56 17.81 -5.99
CA GLY A 132 -8.14 18.38 -7.20
C GLY A 132 -7.87 17.49 -8.44
N ALA A 133 -6.70 16.89 -8.56
CA ALA A 133 -6.40 15.92 -9.62
C ALA A 133 -7.25 14.66 -9.47
N LEU A 134 -7.38 14.12 -8.25
CA LEU A 134 -8.25 12.99 -7.97
C LEU A 134 -9.73 13.28 -8.32
N GLY A 135 -10.23 14.46 -7.98
CA GLY A 135 -11.58 14.88 -8.36
C GLY A 135 -11.77 15.00 -9.89
N ARG A 136 -10.76 15.49 -10.62
CA ARG A 136 -10.83 15.51 -12.11
C ARG A 136 -10.83 14.10 -12.68
N LEU A 137 -10.08 13.17 -12.10
CA LEU A 137 -10.10 11.77 -12.52
C LEU A 137 -11.50 11.16 -12.29
N ALA A 138 -12.12 11.43 -11.15
CA ALA A 138 -13.49 11.03 -10.85
C ALA A 138 -14.54 11.68 -11.78
N ALA A 139 -14.29 12.89 -12.27
CA ALA A 139 -15.17 13.57 -13.23
C ALA A 139 -15.04 13.03 -14.66
N HIS A 140 -13.91 12.41 -14.99
CA HIS A 140 -13.60 11.94 -16.34
C HIS A 140 -14.46 10.73 -16.72
N ASP A 141 -15.13 10.83 -17.89
CA ASP A 141 -15.86 9.68 -18.44
C ASP A 141 -14.84 8.69 -19.03
N PRO A 142 -14.76 7.46 -18.51
CA PRO A 142 -13.82 6.48 -19.01
C PRO A 142 -14.19 5.88 -20.36
N THR A 143 -15.39 6.13 -20.88
CA THR A 143 -15.90 5.53 -22.13
C THR A 143 -15.00 5.87 -23.33
N GLY A 144 -14.55 4.83 -24.04
CA GLY A 144 -13.68 4.97 -25.20
C GLY A 144 -12.21 5.29 -24.85
N THR A 145 -11.83 5.19 -23.58
CA THR A 145 -10.42 5.27 -23.18
C THR A 145 -9.72 3.92 -23.38
N PRO A 146 -8.40 3.90 -23.60
CA PRO A 146 -7.63 2.66 -23.74
C PRO A 146 -7.80 1.69 -22.57
N LEU A 147 -8.00 2.19 -21.33
CA LEU A 147 -8.26 1.35 -20.19
C LEU A 147 -9.65 0.70 -20.26
N ALA A 148 -10.69 1.46 -20.60
CA ALA A 148 -12.05 0.94 -20.71
C ALA A 148 -12.22 -0.09 -21.84
N ASP A 149 -11.38 -0.02 -22.86
CA ASP A 149 -11.33 -1.03 -23.93
C ASP A 149 -10.61 -2.32 -23.49
N HIS A 150 -9.92 -2.29 -22.34
CA HIS A 150 -9.08 -3.38 -21.86
C HIS A 150 -9.63 -4.10 -20.63
N VAL A 151 -10.25 -3.38 -19.72
CA VAL A 151 -10.81 -3.93 -18.47
C VAL A 151 -12.34 -3.84 -18.47
N PRO A 152 -13.03 -4.74 -17.75
CA PRO A 152 -14.50 -4.68 -17.68
C PRO A 152 -15.01 -3.38 -17.06
N MET A 153 -16.08 -2.83 -17.62
CA MET A 153 -16.86 -1.74 -17.01
C MET A 153 -17.87 -2.36 -16.04
N PRO A 154 -17.76 -2.15 -14.73
CA PRO A 154 -18.74 -2.67 -13.78
C PRO A 154 -20.04 -1.89 -13.82
N GLU A 155 -21.15 -2.51 -13.40
CA GLU A 155 -22.37 -1.78 -13.08
C GLU A 155 -22.17 -0.97 -11.79
N PRO A 156 -22.76 0.23 -11.66
CA PRO A 156 -22.54 1.09 -10.50
C PRO A 156 -22.85 0.45 -9.15
N ASP A 157 -23.82 -0.45 -9.08
CA ASP A 157 -24.19 -1.18 -7.85
C ASP A 157 -23.31 -2.40 -7.56
N GLN A 158 -22.40 -2.77 -8.48
CA GLN A 158 -21.46 -3.88 -8.33
C GLN A 158 -20.04 -3.44 -7.96
N CYS A 159 -19.69 -2.16 -8.12
CA CYS A 159 -18.32 -1.67 -7.87
C CYS A 159 -17.77 -2.11 -6.51
N TRP A 160 -18.53 -1.88 -5.45
CA TRP A 160 -18.11 -2.23 -4.09
C TRP A 160 -17.90 -3.74 -3.89
N ARG A 161 -18.78 -4.56 -4.50
CA ARG A 161 -18.70 -6.01 -4.35
C ARG A 161 -17.50 -6.58 -5.05
N ILE A 162 -17.26 -6.15 -6.30
CA ILE A 162 -16.09 -6.59 -7.09
C ILE A 162 -14.80 -6.25 -6.34
N ALA A 163 -14.69 -5.02 -5.84
CA ALA A 163 -13.52 -4.59 -5.08
C ALA A 163 -13.35 -5.41 -3.78
N LEU A 164 -14.42 -5.60 -3.00
CA LEU A 164 -14.35 -6.34 -1.74
C LEU A 164 -14.05 -7.83 -1.96
N ASP A 165 -14.70 -8.46 -2.96
CA ASP A 165 -14.48 -9.88 -3.28
C ASP A 165 -13.03 -10.15 -3.67
N TYR A 166 -12.42 -9.25 -4.46
CA TYR A 166 -11.02 -9.36 -4.85
C TYR A 166 -10.08 -9.32 -3.63
N TRP A 167 -10.21 -8.30 -2.78
CA TRP A 167 -9.29 -8.12 -1.65
C TRP A 167 -9.54 -9.12 -0.50
N GLU A 168 -10.78 -9.58 -0.32
CA GLU A 168 -11.07 -10.69 0.59
C GLU A 168 -10.40 -11.98 0.10
N GLY A 169 -10.47 -12.26 -1.20
CA GLY A 169 -9.78 -13.40 -1.82
C GLY A 169 -8.26 -13.36 -1.60
N VAL A 170 -7.64 -12.19 -1.74
CA VAL A 170 -6.21 -12.00 -1.46
C VAL A 170 -5.87 -12.32 0.00
N ILE A 171 -6.70 -11.86 0.95
CA ILE A 171 -6.49 -12.17 2.37
C ILE A 171 -6.63 -13.69 2.61
N GLU A 172 -7.60 -14.34 1.97
CA GLU A 172 -7.82 -15.80 2.11
C GLU A 172 -6.65 -16.62 1.58
N GLU A 173 -6.07 -16.20 0.46
CA GLU A 173 -4.96 -16.90 -0.19
C GLU A 173 -3.63 -16.69 0.56
N ASP A 174 -3.36 -15.46 0.99
CA ASP A 174 -2.03 -15.07 1.46
C ASP A 174 -1.86 -15.08 2.98
N ALA A 175 -2.94 -15.11 3.77
CA ALA A 175 -2.83 -15.04 5.22
C ALA A 175 -2.11 -16.27 5.80
N LEU A 176 -0.97 -16.04 6.45
CA LEU A 176 -0.21 -17.08 7.16
C LEU A 176 -0.77 -17.39 8.56
N GLN A 177 -1.63 -16.53 9.08
CA GLN A 177 -2.28 -16.66 10.37
C GLN A 177 -3.70 -16.08 10.32
N PRO A 178 -4.61 -16.47 11.23
CA PRO A 178 -5.96 -15.90 11.32
C PRO A 178 -5.94 -14.38 11.45
N GLN A 179 -6.89 -13.71 10.78
CA GLN A 179 -7.02 -12.26 10.70
C GLN A 179 -8.35 -11.78 11.30
N PRO A 180 -8.55 -11.89 12.64
CA PRO A 180 -9.86 -11.65 13.26
C PRO A 180 -10.36 -10.21 13.07
N ILE A 181 -9.49 -9.20 13.12
CA ILE A 181 -9.85 -7.79 12.93
C ILE A 181 -10.25 -7.52 11.48
N ALA A 182 -9.48 -8.01 10.49
CA ALA A 182 -9.82 -7.88 9.07
C ALA A 182 -11.14 -8.61 8.75
N ARG A 183 -11.37 -9.81 9.30
CA ARG A 183 -12.62 -10.56 9.12
C ARG A 183 -13.82 -9.83 9.73
N ALA A 184 -13.67 -9.19 10.88
CA ALA A 184 -14.72 -8.37 11.46
C ALA A 184 -15.09 -7.18 10.53
N ALA A 185 -14.09 -6.50 9.97
CA ALA A 185 -14.30 -5.41 9.02
C ALA A 185 -15.00 -5.89 7.73
N ILE A 186 -14.55 -6.99 7.14
CA ILE A 186 -15.18 -7.58 5.94
C ILE A 186 -16.64 -7.93 6.21
N ARG A 187 -16.93 -8.54 7.35
CA ARG A 187 -18.31 -8.85 7.74
C ARG A 187 -19.16 -7.58 7.84
N TRP A 188 -18.64 -6.55 8.49
CA TRP A 188 -19.35 -5.28 8.59
C TRP A 188 -19.60 -4.66 7.20
N LEU A 189 -18.59 -4.64 6.32
CA LEU A 189 -18.70 -4.13 4.95
C LEU A 189 -19.78 -4.88 4.15
N ARG A 190 -19.85 -6.20 4.25
CA ARG A 190 -20.87 -7.01 3.56
C ARG A 190 -22.27 -6.79 4.12
N ALA A 191 -22.40 -6.57 5.42
CA ALA A 191 -23.70 -6.32 6.06
C ALA A 191 -24.23 -4.90 5.80
N ASN A 192 -23.36 -3.95 5.41
CA ASN A 192 -23.70 -2.54 5.23
C ASN A 192 -23.26 -2.02 3.86
N PRO A 193 -23.71 -2.60 2.73
CA PRO A 193 -23.25 -2.19 1.41
C PRO A 193 -23.51 -0.70 1.17
N PRO A 194 -22.60 0.03 0.47
CA PRO A 194 -22.80 1.44 0.16
C PRO A 194 -23.87 1.59 -0.94
N PRO A 195 -24.42 2.79 -1.14
CA PRO A 195 -25.26 3.06 -2.29
C PRO A 195 -24.48 2.82 -3.59
N PRO A 196 -25.18 2.60 -4.73
CA PRO A 196 -24.54 2.51 -6.03
C PRO A 196 -23.61 3.70 -6.30
N ALA A 197 -22.50 3.46 -6.99
CA ALA A 197 -21.58 4.52 -7.40
C ALA A 197 -22.34 5.62 -8.16
N GLN A 198 -22.12 6.88 -7.84
CA GLN A 198 -22.73 8.00 -8.56
C GLN A 198 -22.26 8.06 -10.03
N ARG A 199 -21.07 7.49 -10.27
CA ARG A 199 -20.42 7.33 -11.58
C ARG A 199 -19.41 6.21 -11.51
N VAL A 200 -19.25 5.45 -12.58
CA VAL A 200 -18.08 4.61 -12.77
C VAL A 200 -16.97 5.47 -13.38
N ALA A 201 -15.79 5.45 -12.79
CA ALA A 201 -14.64 6.26 -13.19
C ALA A 201 -13.37 5.39 -13.30
N ILE A 202 -12.29 5.98 -13.78
CA ILE A 202 -10.96 5.39 -13.65
C ILE A 202 -10.55 5.48 -12.18
N VAL A 203 -10.29 4.34 -11.58
CA VAL A 203 -9.70 4.19 -10.25
C VAL A 203 -8.22 3.91 -10.42
N HIS A 204 -7.38 4.70 -9.78
CA HIS A 204 -5.92 4.49 -9.76
C HIS A 204 -5.56 3.21 -9.02
N GLY A 205 -6.28 2.93 -7.93
CA GLY A 205 -6.09 1.77 -7.08
C GLY A 205 -5.01 1.91 -6.01
N ASP A 206 -4.03 2.80 -6.17
CA ASP A 206 -3.03 3.14 -5.14
C ASP A 206 -2.75 4.66 -5.07
N TYR A 207 -3.84 5.47 -5.03
CA TYR A 207 -3.73 6.93 -5.02
C TYR A 207 -3.31 7.44 -3.64
N ARG A 208 -2.01 7.63 -3.44
CA ARG A 208 -1.40 8.04 -2.17
C ARG A 208 -0.21 8.97 -2.36
N SER A 209 0.17 9.67 -1.30
CA SER A 209 1.28 10.64 -1.29
C SER A 209 2.64 10.07 -1.75
N GLY A 210 2.90 8.79 -1.51
CA GLY A 210 4.12 8.12 -1.97
C GLY A 210 4.20 7.86 -3.47
N ASN A 211 3.09 8.05 -4.22
CA ASN A 211 3.03 7.87 -5.66
C ASN A 211 2.94 9.19 -6.42
N VAL A 212 3.08 10.33 -5.73
CA VAL A 212 3.09 11.65 -6.37
C VAL A 212 4.49 12.26 -6.41
N MET A 213 4.90 12.74 -7.57
CA MET A 213 6.06 13.62 -7.69
C MET A 213 5.61 15.08 -7.56
N HIS A 214 6.27 15.83 -6.71
CA HIS A 214 6.04 17.26 -6.47
C HIS A 214 7.28 18.09 -6.73
N ASP A 215 7.13 19.39 -6.88
CA ASP A 215 8.21 20.32 -7.22
C ASP A 215 8.89 20.94 -5.98
N GLY A 216 8.55 20.49 -4.78
CA GLY A 216 9.03 21.07 -3.53
C GLY A 216 8.43 22.45 -3.19
N ALA A 217 7.52 22.97 -4.02
CA ALA A 217 6.88 24.28 -3.86
C ALA A 217 5.33 24.19 -3.81
N GLY A 218 4.78 22.98 -3.70
CA GLY A 218 3.34 22.71 -3.64
C GLY A 218 2.71 22.35 -4.99
N GLY A 219 3.48 22.26 -6.07
CA GLY A 219 2.99 21.80 -7.37
C GLY A 219 3.12 20.31 -7.56
N MET A 220 2.07 19.67 -8.08
CA MET A 220 2.07 18.26 -8.50
C MET A 220 2.62 18.14 -9.92
N ARG A 221 3.69 17.34 -10.10
CA ARG A 221 4.32 17.11 -11.41
C ARG A 221 3.83 15.85 -12.12
N ALA A 222 3.64 14.76 -11.36
CA ALA A 222 3.12 13.51 -11.92
C ALA A 222 2.56 12.60 -10.84
N MET A 223 1.60 11.76 -11.22
CA MET A 223 1.12 10.60 -10.48
C MET A 223 1.66 9.35 -11.14
N PHE A 224 2.24 8.46 -10.34
CA PHE A 224 2.86 7.21 -10.77
C PHE A 224 2.10 5.99 -10.22
N ASP A 225 2.54 4.81 -10.66
CA ASP A 225 2.18 3.51 -10.12
C ASP A 225 0.71 3.13 -10.32
N TRP A 226 0.30 3.12 -11.58
CA TRP A 226 -1.06 2.78 -12.02
C TRP A 226 -1.29 1.27 -12.20
N GLU A 227 -0.46 0.43 -11.60
CA GLU A 227 -0.52 -1.03 -11.78
C GLU A 227 -1.81 -1.67 -11.26
N MET A 228 -2.48 -1.02 -10.30
CA MET A 228 -3.75 -1.45 -9.72
C MET A 228 -4.95 -0.74 -10.36
N ALA A 229 -4.76 -0.05 -11.48
CA ALA A 229 -5.82 0.72 -12.11
C ALA A 229 -6.93 -0.17 -12.67
N HIS A 230 -8.15 0.26 -12.46
CA HIS A 230 -9.36 -0.40 -12.93
C HIS A 230 -10.51 0.61 -13.12
N LEU A 231 -11.70 0.13 -13.45
CA LEU A 231 -12.91 0.94 -13.50
C LEU A 231 -13.78 0.62 -12.27
N GLY A 232 -14.22 1.65 -11.54
CA GLY A 232 -14.93 1.46 -10.29
C GLY A 232 -15.56 2.73 -9.73
N ASP A 233 -15.96 2.67 -8.46
CA ASP A 233 -16.45 3.83 -7.73
C ASP A 233 -15.29 4.77 -7.39
N PRO A 234 -15.32 6.06 -7.77
CA PRO A 234 -14.26 7.00 -7.46
C PRO A 234 -14.04 7.26 -5.96
N LEU A 235 -14.97 6.87 -5.10
CA LEU A 235 -14.79 6.93 -3.66
C LEU A 235 -13.75 5.90 -3.15
N GLU A 236 -13.41 4.89 -3.93
CA GLU A 236 -12.35 3.93 -3.59
C GLU A 236 -11.00 4.65 -3.42
N ASP A 237 -10.60 5.42 -4.43
CA ASP A 237 -9.35 6.18 -4.36
C ASP A 237 -9.39 7.29 -3.32
N LEU A 238 -10.54 7.95 -3.17
CA LEU A 238 -10.69 8.96 -2.12
C LEU A 238 -10.54 8.32 -0.73
N GLY A 239 -11.16 7.16 -0.49
CA GLY A 239 -11.01 6.40 0.74
C GLY A 239 -9.55 6.03 1.04
N TRP A 240 -8.83 5.58 0.01
CA TRP A 240 -7.42 5.21 0.12
C TRP A 240 -6.53 6.44 0.40
N ALA A 241 -6.71 7.53 -0.33
CA ALA A 241 -5.96 8.77 -0.10
C ALA A 241 -6.21 9.39 1.28
N LEU A 242 -7.37 9.11 1.88
CA LEU A 242 -7.78 9.57 3.22
C LEU A 242 -7.45 8.56 4.32
N ASP A 243 -6.94 7.36 4.02
CA ASP A 243 -6.61 6.37 5.06
C ASP A 243 -5.53 6.91 6.01
N PRO A 244 -5.71 6.80 7.34
CA PRO A 244 -4.74 7.29 8.32
C PRO A 244 -3.34 6.68 8.20
N ILE A 245 -3.19 5.57 7.48
CA ILE A 245 -1.86 4.98 7.19
C ILE A 245 -0.95 5.95 6.43
N TRP A 246 -1.54 6.92 5.69
CA TRP A 246 -0.85 7.92 4.87
C TRP A 246 -0.78 9.30 5.50
N ASP A 247 -1.09 9.44 6.80
CA ASP A 247 -1.12 10.74 7.48
C ASP A 247 0.27 11.34 7.74
N HIS A 248 1.34 10.64 7.44
CA HIS A 248 2.73 11.04 7.67
C HIS A 248 2.99 11.46 9.12
N PHE A 249 2.33 10.78 10.07
CA PHE A 249 2.39 11.06 11.51
C PHE A 249 1.84 12.46 11.91
N ILE A 250 0.95 13.03 11.07
CA ILE A 250 0.20 14.24 11.34
C ILE A 250 -1.27 13.85 11.53
N PRO A 251 -1.76 13.63 12.76
CA PRO A 251 -3.10 13.12 13.01
C PRO A 251 -4.18 13.99 12.35
N GLY A 252 -5.05 13.34 11.54
CA GLY A 252 -6.14 14.01 10.83
C GLY A 252 -5.75 14.70 9.53
N ALA A 253 -4.47 14.63 9.12
CA ALA A 253 -4.04 15.12 7.82
C ALA A 253 -4.32 14.07 6.73
N ALA A 254 -5.04 14.46 5.69
CA ALA A 254 -5.24 13.67 4.50
C ALA A 254 -3.92 13.60 3.70
N SER A 255 -3.37 12.39 3.54
CA SER A 255 -2.09 12.15 2.86
C SER A 255 -0.92 12.99 3.39
N GLY A 256 -0.97 13.44 4.66
CA GLY A 256 0.02 14.34 5.26
C GLY A 256 0.02 15.77 4.72
N MET A 257 -1.00 16.20 3.99
CA MET A 257 -1.01 17.49 3.26
C MET A 257 -1.94 18.53 3.87
N LEU A 258 -3.18 18.16 4.19
CA LEU A 258 -4.21 19.12 4.67
C LEU A 258 -5.32 18.38 5.46
N PRO A 259 -6.18 19.11 6.20
CA PRO A 259 -7.25 18.48 6.95
C PRO A 259 -8.21 17.68 6.07
N ARG A 260 -8.65 16.51 6.57
CA ARG A 260 -9.58 15.61 5.85
C ARG A 260 -10.84 16.32 5.30
N PRO A 261 -11.54 17.20 6.04
CA PRO A 261 -12.70 17.91 5.49
C PRO A 261 -12.36 18.78 4.27
N ASP A 262 -11.19 19.43 4.28
CA ASP A 262 -10.74 20.27 3.18
C ASP A 262 -10.41 19.42 1.95
N ALA A 263 -9.78 18.25 2.13
CA ALA A 263 -9.52 17.28 1.07
C ALA A 263 -10.81 16.83 0.36
N ILE A 264 -11.84 16.48 1.15
CA ILE A 264 -13.15 16.10 0.63
C ILE A 264 -13.78 17.27 -0.15
N ALA A 265 -13.78 18.48 0.41
CA ALA A 265 -14.36 19.64 -0.26
C ALA A 265 -13.63 19.99 -1.58
N ILE A 266 -12.33 19.82 -1.66
CA ILE A 266 -11.56 20.00 -2.88
C ILE A 266 -11.96 18.95 -3.93
N TRP A 267 -12.05 17.69 -3.52
CA TRP A 267 -12.45 16.60 -4.39
C TRP A 267 -13.88 16.79 -4.93
N GLU A 268 -14.84 17.15 -4.09
CA GLU A 268 -16.23 17.43 -4.49
C GLU A 268 -16.30 18.56 -5.53
N ARG A 269 -15.60 19.66 -5.30
CA ARG A 269 -15.56 20.78 -6.27
C ARG A 269 -14.97 20.36 -7.62
N ALA A 270 -13.95 19.51 -7.61
CA ALA A 270 -13.26 19.08 -8.82
C ALA A 270 -14.00 17.97 -9.57
N SER A 271 -14.68 17.08 -8.86
CA SER A 271 -15.43 15.96 -9.44
C SER A 271 -16.84 16.32 -9.85
N GLY A 272 -17.46 17.32 -9.20
CA GLY A 272 -18.88 17.61 -9.31
C GLY A 272 -19.77 16.55 -8.63
N LEU A 273 -19.19 15.62 -7.87
CA LEU A 273 -19.91 14.62 -7.09
C LEU A 273 -20.04 15.08 -5.63
N THR A 274 -20.94 14.46 -4.89
CA THR A 274 -21.13 14.72 -3.47
C THR A 274 -20.78 13.50 -2.65
N VAL A 275 -20.00 13.69 -1.59
CA VAL A 275 -19.60 12.61 -0.69
C VAL A 275 -20.72 12.33 0.31
N ASP A 276 -21.40 11.20 0.14
CA ASP A 276 -22.32 10.68 1.15
C ASP A 276 -21.50 10.17 2.36
N PRO A 277 -21.79 10.62 3.61
CA PRO A 277 -21.01 10.21 4.78
C PRO A 277 -21.02 8.71 5.05
N ALA A 278 -22.11 8.01 4.78
CA ALA A 278 -22.22 6.57 5.00
C ALA A 278 -21.41 5.81 3.93
N ALA A 279 -21.50 6.23 2.66
CA ALA A 279 -20.66 5.69 1.60
C ALA A 279 -19.17 5.93 1.89
N MET A 280 -18.82 7.14 2.36
CA MET A 280 -17.42 7.48 2.69
C MET A 280 -16.90 6.67 3.89
N HIS A 281 -17.74 6.40 4.88
CA HIS A 281 -17.34 5.50 5.98
C HIS A 281 -17.07 4.08 5.47
N TRP A 282 -17.93 3.57 4.61
CA TRP A 282 -17.75 2.26 3.98
C TRP A 282 -16.44 2.19 3.19
N TRP A 283 -16.20 3.16 2.29
CA TRP A 283 -14.99 3.18 1.46
C TRP A 283 -13.72 3.44 2.28
N SER A 284 -13.81 4.16 3.41
CA SER A 284 -12.68 4.32 4.33
C SER A 284 -12.32 3.00 5.02
N LEU A 285 -13.30 2.23 5.49
CA LEU A 285 -13.06 0.93 6.09
C LEU A 285 -12.57 -0.08 5.05
N PHE A 286 -13.16 -0.07 3.84
CA PHE A 286 -12.69 -0.87 2.72
C PHE A 286 -11.23 -0.57 2.37
N ALA A 287 -10.85 0.72 2.31
CA ALA A 287 -9.47 1.12 2.05
C ALA A 287 -8.49 0.49 3.07
N SER A 288 -8.88 0.48 4.33
CA SER A 288 -8.07 -0.16 5.38
C SER A 288 -8.01 -1.69 5.23
N VAL A 289 -9.10 -2.36 4.80
CA VAL A 289 -9.10 -3.79 4.49
C VAL A 289 -8.21 -4.10 3.28
N LYS A 290 -8.28 -3.30 2.23
CA LYS A 290 -7.39 -3.36 1.06
C LYS A 290 -5.92 -3.20 1.48
N GLY A 291 -5.61 -2.21 2.31
CA GLY A 291 -4.28 -2.03 2.88
C GLY A 291 -3.82 -3.30 3.60
N MET A 292 -4.68 -3.86 4.46
CA MET A 292 -4.37 -5.10 5.18
C MET A 292 -4.05 -6.26 4.24
N ALA A 293 -4.81 -6.43 3.15
CA ALA A 293 -4.55 -7.45 2.13
C ALA A 293 -3.16 -7.27 1.50
N ILE A 294 -2.81 -6.04 1.10
CA ILE A 294 -1.48 -5.72 0.53
C ILE A 294 -0.35 -6.05 1.51
N TRP A 295 -0.53 -5.73 2.80
CA TRP A 295 0.50 -6.00 3.82
C TRP A 295 0.63 -7.50 4.11
N ILE A 296 -0.47 -8.26 4.09
CA ILE A 296 -0.48 -9.72 4.22
C ILE A 296 0.29 -10.35 3.05
N SER A 297 0.02 -9.95 1.81
CA SER A 297 0.74 -10.44 0.61
C SER A 297 2.23 -10.09 0.66
N ALA A 298 2.58 -8.87 1.13
CA ALA A 298 3.97 -8.48 1.32
C ALA A 298 4.70 -9.38 2.32
N PHE A 299 4.05 -9.75 3.43
CA PHE A 299 4.63 -10.64 4.42
C PHE A 299 4.77 -12.07 3.90
N ARG A 300 3.76 -12.57 3.19
CA ARG A 300 3.77 -13.89 2.53
C ARG A 300 4.94 -14.01 1.55
N GLU A 301 5.10 -13.03 0.66
CA GLU A 301 6.20 -13.00 -0.31
C GLU A 301 7.58 -12.99 0.36
N PHE A 302 7.73 -12.25 1.46
CA PHE A 302 8.95 -12.21 2.24
C PHE A 302 9.26 -13.55 2.91
N VAL A 303 8.27 -14.19 3.54
CA VAL A 303 8.43 -15.46 4.28
C VAL A 303 8.67 -16.63 3.33
N ASP A 304 7.91 -16.71 2.25
CA ASP A 304 8.08 -17.78 1.23
C ASP A 304 9.43 -17.71 0.48
N GLY A 305 10.20 -16.62 0.72
CA GLY A 305 11.56 -16.48 0.18
C GLY A 305 11.61 -16.13 -1.29
N GLY A 306 10.51 -15.75 -1.92
CA GLY A 306 10.48 -15.26 -3.29
C GLY A 306 11.31 -14.00 -3.46
N ARG A 307 11.18 -13.08 -2.50
CA ARG A 307 11.97 -11.84 -2.42
C ARG A 307 12.27 -11.51 -0.97
N GLN A 308 13.51 -11.56 -0.58
CA GLN A 308 13.96 -11.12 0.75
C GLN A 308 14.26 -9.62 0.77
N ASP A 309 13.33 -8.81 0.28
CA ASP A 309 13.42 -7.36 0.32
C ASP A 309 12.95 -6.87 1.70
N PRO A 310 13.78 -6.14 2.47
CA PRO A 310 13.40 -5.65 3.78
C PRO A 310 12.19 -4.70 3.76
N VAL A 311 11.86 -4.07 2.62
CA VAL A 311 10.65 -3.27 2.46
C VAL A 311 9.41 -4.14 2.63
N LEU A 312 9.38 -5.36 2.07
CA LEU A 312 8.27 -6.30 2.23
C LEU A 312 8.08 -6.71 3.70
N ALA A 313 9.19 -6.91 4.42
CA ALA A 313 9.15 -7.23 5.85
C ALA A 313 8.58 -6.07 6.69
N VAL A 314 9.00 -4.82 6.46
CA VAL A 314 8.44 -3.65 7.14
C VAL A 314 6.96 -3.50 6.82
N SER A 315 6.58 -3.59 5.56
CA SER A 315 5.19 -3.49 5.10
C SER A 315 4.31 -4.56 5.74
N GLY A 316 4.72 -5.82 5.66
CA GLY A 316 3.94 -6.94 6.15
C GLY A 316 3.92 -7.08 7.67
N TRP A 317 4.83 -6.44 8.38
CA TRP A 317 4.89 -6.55 9.84
C TRP A 317 4.49 -5.27 10.57
N TYR A 318 5.22 -4.16 10.35
CA TYR A 318 4.93 -2.90 11.04
C TYR A 318 3.65 -2.25 10.49
N THR A 319 3.56 -2.12 9.16
CA THR A 319 2.42 -1.44 8.53
C THR A 319 1.12 -2.22 8.72
N ALA A 320 1.18 -3.57 8.69
CA ALA A 320 0.03 -4.42 9.01
C ALA A 320 -0.52 -4.16 10.42
N ARG A 321 0.33 -4.07 11.44
CA ARG A 321 -0.09 -3.77 12.82
C ARG A 321 -0.73 -2.39 12.96
N ARG A 322 -0.16 -1.38 12.28
CA ARG A 322 -0.76 -0.04 12.24
C ARG A 322 -2.12 -0.06 11.56
N GLN A 323 -2.26 -0.82 10.47
CA GLN A 323 -3.54 -0.97 9.75
C GLN A 323 -4.59 -1.69 10.61
N GLU A 324 -4.22 -2.71 11.38
CA GLU A 324 -5.12 -3.36 12.33
C GLU A 324 -5.67 -2.37 13.38
N ALA A 325 -4.82 -1.51 13.92
CA ALA A 325 -5.25 -0.48 14.86
C ALA A 325 -6.23 0.52 14.21
N ILE A 326 -5.98 0.91 12.95
CA ILE A 326 -6.87 1.78 12.18
C ILE A 326 -8.22 1.10 11.95
N ILE A 327 -8.24 -0.17 11.52
CA ILE A 327 -9.48 -0.93 11.32
C ILE A 327 -10.26 -1.05 12.64
N ALA A 328 -9.59 -1.42 13.72
CA ALA A 328 -10.23 -1.56 15.04
C ALA A 328 -10.86 -0.24 15.52
N ALA A 329 -10.20 0.89 15.25
CA ALA A 329 -10.72 2.22 15.56
C ALA A 329 -11.97 2.55 14.71
N GLN A 330 -11.97 2.22 13.43
CA GLN A 330 -13.12 2.45 12.52
C GLN A 330 -14.33 1.58 12.86
N LEU A 331 -14.12 0.40 13.44
CA LEU A 331 -15.19 -0.49 13.90
C LEU A 331 -15.83 -0.08 15.23
N GLY A 332 -15.31 0.87 15.96
CA GLY A 332 -15.94 1.37 17.18
C GLY A 332 -15.00 1.88 18.27
N GLY A 333 -13.81 2.31 17.92
CA GLY A 333 -12.82 2.85 18.86
C GLY A 333 -12.18 4.15 18.42
N SER A 334 -11.17 4.58 19.15
CA SER A 334 -10.24 5.65 18.75
C SER A 334 -8.90 5.06 18.35
N VAL A 335 -8.21 5.68 17.39
CA VAL A 335 -6.83 5.32 17.06
C VAL A 335 -5.95 5.56 18.27
N PHE A 336 -5.13 4.58 18.59
CA PHE A 336 -4.17 4.65 19.68
C PHE A 336 -2.77 4.89 19.10
N ASP A 337 -2.11 5.96 19.54
CA ASP A 337 -0.72 6.21 19.20
C ASP A 337 0.19 5.62 20.28
N PRO A 338 1.05 4.65 19.97
CA PRO A 338 1.92 4.04 20.95
C PRO A 338 2.94 5.07 21.47
N VAL A 339 3.12 5.08 22.78
CA VAL A 339 4.19 5.86 23.41
C VAL A 339 5.51 5.09 23.26
N PRO A 340 6.54 5.69 22.64
CA PRO A 340 7.85 5.05 22.54
C PRO A 340 8.41 4.79 23.93
N ALA A 341 8.65 3.50 24.27
CA ALA A 341 9.43 3.12 25.42
C ALA A 341 10.83 2.72 24.95
N LEU A 342 11.87 3.13 25.66
CA LEU A 342 13.23 2.71 25.34
C LEU A 342 13.39 1.24 25.77
N PRO A 343 13.66 0.32 24.83
CA PRO A 343 13.89 -1.09 25.14
C PRO A 343 15.16 -1.26 26.00
N THR A 344 15.12 -2.16 26.98
CA THR A 344 16.19 -2.33 27.96
C THR A 344 16.85 -3.71 27.96
N SER A 345 16.23 -4.74 27.38
CA SER A 345 16.80 -6.08 27.31
C SER A 345 18.07 -6.17 26.47
N ASP A 346 18.94 -7.12 26.76
CA ASP A 346 20.18 -7.34 25.99
C ASP A 346 19.92 -7.56 24.51
N LEU A 347 18.89 -8.34 24.15
CA LEU A 347 18.51 -8.57 22.77
C LEU A 347 18.08 -7.26 22.09
N ALA A 348 17.28 -6.46 22.76
CA ALA A 348 16.84 -5.16 22.24
C ALA A 348 18.03 -4.21 22.03
N GLN A 349 19.00 -4.18 22.95
CA GLN A 349 20.19 -3.35 22.81
C GLN A 349 21.09 -3.80 21.65
N VAL A 350 21.21 -5.11 21.41
CA VAL A 350 21.92 -5.65 20.23
C VAL A 350 21.24 -5.24 18.95
N LEU A 351 19.90 -5.33 18.87
CA LEU A 351 19.13 -4.92 17.70
C LEU A 351 19.21 -3.42 17.46
N ILE A 352 19.19 -2.58 18.51
CA ILE A 352 19.41 -1.13 18.38
C ILE A 352 20.79 -0.86 17.80
N GLY A 353 21.84 -1.52 18.32
CA GLY A 353 23.20 -1.38 17.82
C GLY A 353 23.34 -1.77 16.34
N ALA A 354 22.71 -2.88 15.94
CA ALA A 354 22.67 -3.31 14.55
C ALA A 354 21.94 -2.30 13.65
N GLY A 355 20.81 -1.76 14.12
CA GLY A 355 20.04 -0.74 13.41
C GLY A 355 20.86 0.54 13.17
N ILE A 356 21.51 1.06 14.20
CA ILE A 356 22.35 2.25 14.10
C ILE A 356 23.52 2.01 13.12
N ALA A 357 24.16 0.85 13.18
CA ALA A 357 25.25 0.50 12.28
C ALA A 357 24.77 0.40 10.82
N ALA A 358 23.62 -0.22 10.58
CA ALA A 358 23.04 -0.33 9.24
C ALA A 358 22.62 1.04 8.67
N ALA A 359 22.03 1.93 9.49
CA ALA A 359 21.69 3.28 9.09
C ALA A 359 22.93 4.09 8.66
N GLY A 360 23.98 4.06 9.48
CA GLY A 360 25.25 4.75 9.15
C GLY A 360 25.98 4.17 7.94
N ALA A 361 25.82 2.87 7.65
CA ALA A 361 26.31 2.27 6.42
C ALA A 361 25.46 2.70 5.22
N GLY A 362 24.14 2.75 5.37
CA GLY A 362 23.18 3.17 4.34
C GLY A 362 23.43 4.59 3.86
N GLU A 363 23.69 5.52 4.77
CA GLU A 363 24.03 6.91 4.43
C GLU A 363 25.31 6.99 3.57
N LYS A 364 26.35 6.26 3.95
CA LYS A 364 27.63 6.26 3.22
C LYS A 364 27.53 5.63 1.84
N VAL A 365 26.86 4.49 1.73
CA VAL A 365 26.69 3.75 0.48
C VAL A 365 25.73 4.46 -0.46
N GLY A 366 24.68 5.09 0.08
CA GLY A 366 23.66 5.80 -0.70
C GLY A 366 24.20 6.92 -1.58
N ALA A 367 25.35 7.51 -1.21
CA ALA A 367 26.03 8.51 -2.03
C ALA A 367 26.54 7.96 -3.38
N SER A 368 26.86 6.65 -3.45
CA SER A 368 27.36 5.97 -4.66
C SER A 368 26.38 4.98 -5.23
N ASP A 369 25.54 4.36 -4.40
CA ASP A 369 24.51 3.38 -4.75
C ASP A 369 23.25 3.64 -3.93
N ALA A 370 22.30 4.36 -4.51
CA ALA A 370 21.04 4.72 -3.86
C ALA A 370 20.18 3.51 -3.50
N PHE A 371 20.25 2.42 -4.29
CA PHE A 371 19.51 1.20 -4.01
C PHE A 371 20.03 0.50 -2.77
N ALA A 372 21.35 0.27 -2.71
CA ALA A 372 21.98 -0.35 -1.56
C ALA A 372 21.83 0.51 -0.29
N GLY A 373 21.93 1.84 -0.41
CA GLY A 373 21.71 2.77 0.70
C GLY A 373 20.30 2.69 1.26
N SER A 374 19.29 2.69 0.40
CA SER A 374 17.87 2.53 0.80
C SER A 374 17.61 1.18 1.48
N THR A 375 18.15 0.10 0.92
CA THR A 375 18.01 -1.25 1.51
C THR A 375 18.57 -1.31 2.93
N LEU A 376 19.74 -0.72 3.15
CA LEU A 376 20.36 -0.67 4.49
C LEU A 376 19.56 0.19 5.46
N THR A 377 18.97 1.30 5.02
CA THR A 377 18.09 2.14 5.84
C THR A 377 16.84 1.37 6.30
N VAL A 378 16.21 0.62 5.40
CA VAL A 378 15.04 -0.20 5.76
C VAL A 378 15.44 -1.35 6.69
N ALA A 379 16.60 -1.98 6.49
CA ALA A 379 17.12 -2.99 7.41
C ALA A 379 17.39 -2.42 8.81
N ALA A 380 17.85 -1.18 8.90
CA ALA A 380 18.00 -0.45 10.17
C ALA A 380 16.66 -0.28 10.89
N LEU A 381 15.62 0.11 10.15
CA LEU A 381 14.26 0.23 10.69
C LEU A 381 13.74 -1.10 11.26
N LEU A 382 13.91 -2.19 10.53
CA LEU A 382 13.52 -3.53 11.00
C LEU A 382 14.22 -3.91 12.31
N ALA A 383 15.51 -3.62 12.44
CA ALA A 383 16.24 -3.89 13.65
C ALA A 383 15.72 -3.05 14.85
N LEU A 384 15.43 -1.78 14.64
CA LEU A 384 14.89 -0.89 15.68
C LEU A 384 13.45 -1.27 16.10
N LEU A 385 12.60 -1.67 15.15
CA LEU A 385 11.28 -2.19 15.43
C LEU A 385 11.35 -3.55 16.14
N GLY A 386 12.27 -4.43 15.72
CA GLY A 386 12.54 -5.71 16.37
C GLY A 386 12.97 -5.56 17.82
N ALA A 387 13.72 -4.50 18.16
CA ALA A 387 14.07 -4.19 19.53
C ALA A 387 12.84 -3.89 20.40
N GLN A 388 11.86 -3.16 19.89
CA GLN A 388 10.61 -2.90 20.61
C GLN A 388 9.79 -4.19 20.78
N GLU A 389 9.72 -5.04 19.74
CA GLU A 389 9.00 -6.31 19.81
C GLU A 389 9.64 -7.26 20.84
N ALA A 390 10.98 -7.33 20.91
CA ALA A 390 11.68 -8.19 21.83
C ALA A 390 11.27 -7.99 23.31
N GLU A 391 10.87 -6.76 23.67
CA GLU A 391 10.44 -6.43 25.03
C GLU A 391 9.02 -6.94 25.35
N LYS A 392 8.13 -7.00 24.37
CA LYS A 392 6.70 -7.23 24.60
C LYS A 392 6.12 -8.49 23.96
N ALA A 393 6.90 -9.18 23.14
CA ALA A 393 6.42 -10.29 22.31
C ALA A 393 5.64 -11.37 23.08
N ALA A 394 6.14 -11.84 24.20
CA ALA A 394 5.46 -12.85 24.99
C ALA A 394 4.29 -12.27 25.82
N ALA A 395 4.43 -11.03 26.27
CA ALA A 395 3.44 -10.39 27.15
C ALA A 395 2.11 -10.15 26.41
N TRP A 396 2.16 -9.57 25.19
CA TRP A 396 0.95 -9.31 24.45
C TRP A 396 0.24 -10.60 24.01
N ARG A 397 1.00 -11.64 23.61
CA ARG A 397 0.43 -12.95 23.24
C ARG A 397 -0.34 -13.58 24.38
N ARG A 398 0.26 -13.59 25.59
CA ARG A 398 -0.42 -14.13 26.78
C ARG A 398 -1.66 -13.34 27.15
N ALA A 399 -1.62 -12.01 27.03
CA ALA A 399 -2.78 -11.17 27.29
C ALA A 399 -3.93 -11.44 26.30
N ASP A 400 -3.63 -11.50 25.01
CA ASP A 400 -4.61 -11.81 23.99
C ASP A 400 -5.20 -13.22 24.14
N ILE A 401 -4.37 -14.23 24.43
CA ILE A 401 -4.81 -15.62 24.71
C ILE A 401 -5.79 -15.64 25.89
N ALA A 402 -5.46 -14.95 26.98
CA ALA A 402 -6.32 -14.89 28.15
C ALA A 402 -7.66 -14.21 27.85
N ASP A 403 -7.65 -13.13 27.09
CA ASP A 403 -8.85 -12.40 26.72
C ASP A 403 -9.74 -13.19 25.74
N MET A 404 -9.15 -13.84 24.72
CA MET A 404 -9.88 -14.71 23.80
C MET A 404 -10.56 -15.88 24.52
N ARG A 405 -9.87 -16.51 25.47
CA ARG A 405 -10.49 -17.56 26.30
C ARG A 405 -11.67 -17.05 27.11
N ARG A 406 -11.56 -15.87 27.68
CA ARG A 406 -12.65 -15.27 28.45
C ARG A 406 -13.86 -14.98 27.55
N LEU A 407 -13.64 -14.50 26.32
CA LEU A 407 -14.70 -14.22 25.36
C LEU A 407 -15.38 -15.49 24.84
N LEU A 408 -14.61 -16.55 24.59
CA LEU A 408 -15.11 -17.84 24.12
C LEU A 408 -15.75 -18.68 25.23
N GLY A 409 -15.41 -18.43 26.49
CA GLY A 409 -15.96 -19.19 27.61
C GLY A 409 -15.70 -20.70 27.51
N ASP A 410 -16.78 -21.50 27.64
CA ASP A 410 -16.69 -22.97 27.57
C ASP A 410 -16.39 -23.49 26.14
N ASP A 411 -16.58 -22.67 25.11
CA ASP A 411 -16.29 -23.02 23.72
C ASP A 411 -14.82 -22.80 23.33
N ALA A 412 -13.98 -22.30 24.26
CA ALA A 412 -12.58 -22.08 24.00
C ALA A 412 -11.84 -23.41 23.73
N PRO A 413 -11.15 -23.54 22.58
CA PRO A 413 -10.38 -24.76 22.30
C PRO A 413 -9.23 -24.92 23.28
N VAL A 414 -8.88 -26.19 23.55
CA VAL A 414 -7.69 -26.51 24.36
C VAL A 414 -6.44 -26.24 23.54
N THR A 415 -5.55 -25.38 24.07
CA THR A 415 -4.29 -25.01 23.43
C THR A 415 -3.11 -25.34 24.34
N ASN A 416 -1.94 -25.58 23.72
CA ASN A 416 -0.68 -25.76 24.45
C ASN A 416 0.03 -24.41 24.57
N GLU A 417 0.03 -23.83 25.75
CA GLU A 417 0.73 -22.57 26.02
C GLU A 417 2.11 -22.86 26.62
N GLY A 418 3.04 -23.29 25.78
CA GLY A 418 4.43 -23.41 26.20
C GLY A 418 5.08 -22.06 26.52
N GLU A 419 6.33 -22.09 26.98
CA GLU A 419 7.09 -20.87 27.32
C GLU A 419 7.70 -20.18 26.09
N THR A 420 7.73 -20.84 24.93
CA THR A 420 8.32 -20.32 23.68
C THR A 420 7.33 -19.44 22.92
N LEU A 421 7.85 -18.49 22.13
CA LEU A 421 7.02 -17.66 21.25
C LEU A 421 6.25 -18.52 20.24
N ASP A 422 6.85 -19.57 19.70
CA ASP A 422 6.22 -20.49 18.75
C ASP A 422 4.97 -21.18 19.36
N ALA A 423 5.08 -21.66 20.62
CA ALA A 423 3.94 -22.25 21.32
C ALA A 423 2.83 -21.21 21.60
N LEU A 424 3.21 -19.97 21.94
CA LEU A 424 2.26 -18.88 22.13
C LEU A 424 1.60 -18.47 20.80
N ASP A 425 2.33 -18.44 19.69
CA ASP A 425 1.78 -18.15 18.35
C ASP A 425 0.79 -19.23 17.91
N GLY A 426 1.10 -20.51 18.14
CA GLY A 426 0.19 -21.62 17.87
C GLY A 426 -1.10 -21.56 18.69
N ALA A 427 -0.98 -21.25 19.99
CA ALA A 427 -2.14 -21.07 20.87
C ALA A 427 -2.99 -19.86 20.46
N TRP A 428 -2.35 -18.74 20.15
CA TRP A 428 -3.02 -17.54 19.68
C TRP A 428 -3.78 -17.79 18.38
N ALA A 429 -3.16 -18.45 17.40
CA ALA A 429 -3.79 -18.75 16.11
C ALA A 429 -5.04 -19.63 16.27
N THR A 430 -4.96 -20.71 17.08
CA THR A 430 -6.09 -21.61 17.35
C THR A 430 -7.27 -20.87 17.99
N LEU A 431 -7.00 -19.99 18.96
CA LEU A 431 -8.04 -19.20 19.63
C LEU A 431 -8.60 -18.09 18.71
N ALA A 432 -7.76 -17.52 17.86
CA ALA A 432 -8.20 -16.49 16.90
C ALA A 432 -9.16 -17.07 15.84
N GLU A 433 -8.92 -18.29 15.35
CA GLU A 433 -9.85 -18.99 14.47
C GLU A 433 -11.20 -19.24 15.16
N ALA A 434 -11.19 -19.74 16.39
CA ALA A 434 -12.42 -19.95 17.16
C ALA A 434 -13.15 -18.62 17.43
N LEU A 435 -12.41 -17.54 17.69
CA LEU A 435 -12.98 -16.22 17.90
C LEU A 435 -13.63 -15.65 16.63
N ILE A 436 -13.05 -15.88 15.45
CA ILE A 436 -13.66 -15.52 14.17
C ILE A 436 -15.01 -16.21 14.02
N ALA A 437 -15.07 -17.53 14.24
CA ALA A 437 -16.31 -18.29 14.15
C ALA A 437 -17.34 -17.84 15.20
N HIS A 438 -16.91 -17.57 16.43
CA HIS A 438 -17.76 -17.03 17.47
C HIS A 438 -18.34 -15.66 17.11
N HIS A 439 -17.53 -14.77 16.56
CA HIS A 439 -18.01 -13.46 16.12
C HIS A 439 -19.01 -13.57 14.95
N ASP A 440 -18.83 -14.51 14.03
CA ASP A 440 -19.80 -14.79 12.98
C ASP A 440 -21.16 -15.22 13.55
N GLU A 441 -21.17 -16.02 14.61
CA GLU A 441 -22.39 -16.43 15.28
C GLU A 441 -23.05 -15.28 16.04
N VAL A 442 -22.29 -14.48 16.81
CA VAL A 442 -22.77 -13.28 17.52
C VAL A 442 -23.42 -12.30 16.54
N ALA A 443 -22.79 -12.03 15.40
CA ALA A 443 -23.34 -11.16 14.37
C ALA A 443 -24.61 -11.73 13.74
N ARG A 444 -24.67 -13.05 13.49
CA ARG A 444 -25.84 -13.74 12.93
C ARG A 444 -27.03 -13.72 13.90
N THR A 445 -26.79 -13.87 15.19
CA THR A 445 -27.84 -13.85 16.24
C THR A 445 -28.23 -12.43 16.66
N ARG A 446 -27.50 -11.40 16.19
CA ARG A 446 -27.65 -10.00 16.55
C ARG A 446 -27.45 -9.75 18.05
N GLU A 447 -26.56 -10.48 18.66
CA GLU A 447 -26.09 -10.25 20.02
C GLU A 447 -25.18 -9.03 20.11
N ASP A 448 -24.78 -8.68 21.33
CA ASP A 448 -23.90 -7.52 21.54
C ASP A 448 -22.45 -7.81 21.13
N GLU A 449 -22.02 -7.21 20.03
CA GLU A 449 -20.66 -7.34 19.49
C GLU A 449 -19.61 -6.51 20.24
N ARG A 450 -20.02 -5.57 21.10
CA ARG A 450 -19.09 -4.64 21.79
C ARG A 450 -17.94 -5.33 22.52
N PRO A 451 -18.10 -6.45 23.25
CA PRO A 451 -16.98 -7.11 23.91
C PRO A 451 -15.90 -7.60 22.93
N LEU A 452 -16.28 -8.03 21.72
CA LEU A 452 -15.37 -8.48 20.67
C LEU A 452 -14.65 -7.29 20.04
N LEU A 453 -15.36 -6.21 19.73
CA LEU A 453 -14.79 -5.00 19.19
C LEU A 453 -13.81 -4.31 20.17
N ASP A 454 -14.14 -4.33 21.47
CA ASP A 454 -13.23 -3.85 22.52
C ASP A 454 -11.96 -4.68 22.60
N PHE A 455 -12.08 -6.00 22.53
CA PHE A 455 -10.91 -6.88 22.47
C PHE A 455 -10.04 -6.59 21.23
N TYR A 456 -10.61 -6.44 20.04
CA TYR A 456 -9.83 -6.15 18.83
C TYR A 456 -9.04 -4.85 18.96
N ARG A 457 -9.64 -3.82 19.55
CA ARG A 457 -8.97 -2.55 19.82
C ARG A 457 -7.81 -2.72 20.81
N GLU A 458 -8.05 -3.42 21.92
CA GLU A 458 -7.02 -3.65 22.94
C GLU A 458 -5.88 -4.53 22.42
N SER A 459 -6.19 -5.59 21.67
CA SER A 459 -5.21 -6.47 21.05
C SER A 459 -4.33 -5.71 20.04
N ALA A 460 -4.94 -4.90 19.18
CA ALA A 460 -4.21 -4.05 18.23
C ALA A 460 -3.27 -3.08 18.96
N ALA A 461 -3.74 -2.40 20.00
CA ALA A 461 -2.95 -1.47 20.79
C ALA A 461 -1.75 -2.16 21.48
N ARG A 462 -1.91 -3.38 22.00
CA ARG A 462 -0.80 -4.15 22.61
C ARG A 462 0.31 -4.47 21.62
N ARG A 463 -0.05 -4.70 20.34
CA ARG A 463 0.87 -5.12 19.27
C ARG A 463 1.52 -3.96 18.55
N GLU A 464 0.92 -2.79 18.60
CA GLU A 464 1.41 -1.62 17.86
C GLU A 464 2.84 -1.23 18.30
N LEU A 465 3.68 -0.87 17.32
CA LEU A 465 5.06 -0.45 17.51
C LEU A 465 5.17 1.04 17.17
N ALA A 466 5.93 1.78 17.97
CA ALA A 466 6.21 3.16 17.68
C ALA A 466 7.22 3.28 16.52
N TRP A 467 7.00 4.23 15.62
CA TRP A 467 7.97 4.52 14.56
C TRP A 467 9.28 5.04 15.16
N PRO A 468 10.43 4.41 14.88
CA PRO A 468 11.67 4.68 15.62
C PRO A 468 12.46 5.89 15.13
N LEU A 469 12.04 6.57 14.04
CA LEU A 469 12.78 7.68 13.40
C LEU A 469 12.00 9.00 13.46
#